data_9818bc8260a4990bf1bbbcba39c849a3
#
_entry.id   9818bc8260a4990bf1bbbcba39c849a3
#
_cell.length_a   1.000
_cell.length_b   1.000
_cell.length_c   1.000
_cell.angle_alpha   90.00
_cell.angle_beta   90.00
_cell.angle_gamma   90.00
#
_symmetry.space_group_name_H-M   'P 1'
#
loop_
_entity.id
_entity.type
_entity.pdbx_description
1 polymer ?
#
loop_
_entity_poly.entity_id
_entity_poly.type
_entity_poly.pdbx_seq_one_letter_code
_entity_poly.pdbx_strand_id
1 'polypeptide(L)'
;EQMQLVEKTLKDTAQAISEEHTVDWSRMLDLIHLTVMEKSLKNQYQNASNISSRINLHSLYSVNQEGWFPWICQQCQIHEGMNILELGCGDGALWTQNLSKLPGNIHITLSDISEGMLRDARRAIGGEDPRFSFKAFDCHTIPPRLGTFDLVIANHVLFYCDDIGKVCKNVTKILKPGGRFLCSTYGSRHMREVSLLVQSFDERIALSADKLYERFGRENGTDILSPYFQQVTWKSYEDELIVTDAEPLISYILSCHGNQNQYLPDRYKDFRALVKKKTENGFHITKDAGVFLCEKVTNLK
;
A
#
# COMPACT_ATOMS: atom_id res chain seq x y z
N GLU A 1 -25.50 -2.58 18.01
CA GLU A 1 -24.67 -1.39 18.24
C GLU A 1 -25.05 -0.20 17.34
N GLN A 2 -25.16 -0.34 16.00
CA GLN A 2 -25.58 0.76 15.11
C GLN A 2 -26.98 1.29 15.45
N MET A 3 -27.93 0.40 15.71
CA MET A 3 -29.29 0.76 16.15
C MET A 3 -29.27 1.52 17.48
N GLN A 4 -28.44 1.13 18.44
CA GLN A 4 -28.37 1.78 19.75
C GLN A 4 -27.78 3.20 19.66
N LEU A 5 -26.84 3.45 18.72
CA LEU A 5 -26.30 4.79 18.52
C LEU A 5 -27.32 5.70 17.82
N VAL A 6 -28.02 5.19 16.80
CA VAL A 6 -29.10 5.94 16.14
C VAL A 6 -30.19 6.25 17.17
N GLU A 7 -30.56 5.30 18.02
CA GLU A 7 -31.56 5.49 19.08
C GLU A 7 -31.11 6.52 20.12
N LYS A 8 -29.82 6.49 20.53
CA LYS A 8 -29.25 7.50 21.43
C LYS A 8 -29.22 8.88 20.78
N THR A 9 -28.76 8.98 19.53
CA THR A 9 -28.71 10.25 18.79
C THR A 9 -30.11 10.84 18.60
N LEU A 10 -31.13 10.00 18.31
CA LEU A 10 -32.52 10.42 18.21
C LEU A 10 -33.09 10.90 19.56
N LYS A 11 -32.76 10.23 20.68
CA LYS A 11 -33.17 10.64 22.04
C LYS A 11 -32.50 11.97 22.43
N ASP A 12 -31.22 12.09 22.24
CA ASP A 12 -30.47 13.32 22.54
C ASP A 12 -30.99 14.50 21.70
N THR A 13 -31.32 14.26 20.43
CA THR A 13 -31.94 15.24 19.52
C THR A 13 -33.37 15.62 19.95
N ALA A 14 -34.19 14.65 20.32
CA ALA A 14 -35.58 14.89 20.80
C ALA A 14 -35.55 15.71 22.10
N GLN A 15 -34.58 15.49 22.96
CA GLN A 15 -34.41 16.26 24.20
C GLN A 15 -33.97 17.71 23.89
N ALA A 16 -33.02 17.91 22.97
CA ALA A 16 -32.60 19.24 22.52
C ALA A 16 -33.74 20.02 21.85
N ILE A 17 -34.61 19.36 21.09
CA ILE A 17 -35.83 19.92 20.48
C ILE A 17 -36.84 20.36 21.54
N SER A 18 -36.97 19.62 22.62
CA SER A 18 -37.91 19.94 23.70
C SER A 18 -37.47 21.11 24.60
N GLU A 19 -36.17 21.35 24.64
CA GLU A 19 -35.54 22.40 25.46
C GLU A 19 -35.38 23.73 24.71
N GLU A 20 -35.16 23.69 23.37
CA GLU A 20 -35.06 24.87 22.51
C GLU A 20 -36.20 24.83 21.45
N HIS A 21 -37.09 25.80 21.47
CA HIS A 21 -38.24 25.87 20.55
C HIS A 21 -37.87 26.07 19.06
N THR A 22 -36.62 26.02 18.68
CA THR A 22 -36.12 26.14 17.29
C THR A 22 -35.09 25.06 16.99
N VAL A 23 -35.37 24.21 16.02
CA VAL A 23 -34.43 23.18 15.54
C VAL A 23 -33.56 23.75 14.44
N ASP A 24 -32.27 23.86 14.69
CA ASP A 24 -31.28 24.08 13.62
C ASP A 24 -31.00 22.73 12.91
N TRP A 25 -31.78 22.46 11.87
CA TRP A 25 -31.67 21.27 11.04
C TRP A 25 -30.28 21.12 10.39
N SER A 26 -29.61 22.24 10.09
CA SER A 26 -28.25 22.22 9.53
C SER A 26 -27.26 21.66 10.55
N ARG A 27 -27.32 22.13 11.78
CA ARG A 27 -26.49 21.65 12.90
C ARG A 27 -26.77 20.18 13.26
N MET A 28 -28.04 19.77 13.17
CA MET A 28 -28.43 18.38 13.43
C MET A 28 -27.93 17.43 12.35
N LEU A 29 -28.04 17.80 11.07
CA LEU A 29 -27.49 17.05 9.95
C LEU A 29 -25.97 16.96 10.03
N ASP A 30 -25.30 18.05 10.41
CA ASP A 30 -23.85 18.06 10.65
C ASP A 30 -23.46 17.10 11.79
N LEU A 31 -24.21 17.06 12.91
CA LEU A 31 -23.98 16.14 14.04
C LEU A 31 -24.23 14.68 13.66
N ILE A 32 -25.29 14.39 12.93
CA ILE A 32 -25.59 13.03 12.43
C ILE A 32 -24.49 12.61 11.45
N HIS A 33 -24.10 13.49 10.55
CA HIS A 33 -23.04 13.23 9.57
C HIS A 33 -21.70 12.97 10.26
N LEU A 34 -21.32 13.81 11.25
CA LEU A 34 -20.13 13.62 12.09
C LEU A 34 -20.18 12.30 12.86
N THR A 35 -21.33 11.95 13.46
CA THR A 35 -21.48 10.71 14.24
C THR A 35 -21.42 9.47 13.35
N VAL A 36 -22.02 9.52 12.16
CA VAL A 36 -21.93 8.45 11.15
C VAL A 36 -20.52 8.36 10.61
N MET A 37 -19.85 9.50 10.36
CA MET A 37 -18.48 9.55 9.90
C MET A 37 -17.48 9.06 10.95
N GLU A 38 -17.59 9.47 12.23
CA GLU A 38 -16.74 8.95 13.32
C GLU A 38 -16.82 7.44 13.44
N LYS A 39 -18.01 6.87 13.31
CA LYS A 39 -18.22 5.43 13.40
C LYS A 39 -17.78 4.71 12.15
N SER A 40 -18.00 5.29 10.96
CA SER A 40 -17.46 4.82 9.69
C SER A 40 -15.93 4.88 9.72
N LEU A 41 -15.33 5.94 10.23
CA LEU A 41 -13.91 6.09 10.42
C LEU A 41 -13.35 5.01 11.35
N LYS A 42 -13.91 4.81 12.56
CA LYS A 42 -13.46 3.76 13.49
C LYS A 42 -13.56 2.35 12.91
N ASN A 43 -14.62 2.05 12.14
CA ASN A 43 -14.81 0.74 11.51
C ASN A 43 -13.96 0.55 10.25
N GLN A 44 -13.69 1.61 9.47
CA GLN A 44 -12.79 1.58 8.31
C GLN A 44 -11.34 1.34 8.73
N TYR A 45 -10.93 1.75 9.94
CA TYR A 45 -9.58 1.60 10.45
C TYR A 45 -9.22 0.19 10.90
N GLN A 46 -10.19 -0.68 11.13
CA GLN A 46 -9.94 -2.04 11.63
C GLN A 46 -9.90 -3.14 10.57
N ASN A 47 -10.20 -2.83 9.29
CA ASN A 47 -10.35 -3.84 8.25
C ASN A 47 -9.67 -3.46 6.91
N ALA A 48 -9.60 -4.42 5.99
CA ALA A 48 -9.07 -4.35 4.63
C ALA A 48 -9.49 -3.13 3.77
N SER A 49 -10.47 -2.33 4.20
CA SER A 49 -10.94 -1.11 3.55
C SER A 49 -9.86 -0.02 3.41
N ASN A 50 -8.85 0.00 4.30
CA ASN A 50 -7.77 1.00 4.24
C ASN A 50 -6.84 0.78 3.05
N ILE A 51 -6.54 -0.48 2.73
CA ILE A 51 -5.76 -0.84 1.54
C ILE A 51 -6.54 -0.47 0.28
N SER A 52 -7.85 -0.75 0.26
CA SER A 52 -8.74 -0.40 -0.85
C SER A 52 -8.80 1.11 -1.11
N SER A 53 -8.87 1.94 -0.07
CA SER A 53 -8.89 3.41 -0.22
C SER A 53 -7.59 3.95 -0.81
N ARG A 54 -6.44 3.35 -0.43
CA ARG A 54 -5.13 3.73 -1.00
C ARG A 54 -5.01 3.32 -2.46
N ILE A 55 -5.37 2.08 -2.79
CA ILE A 55 -5.37 1.58 -4.16
C ILE A 55 -6.31 2.43 -5.03
N ASN A 56 -7.48 2.79 -4.49
CA ASN A 56 -8.49 3.55 -5.20
C ASN A 56 -7.98 4.94 -5.64
N LEU A 57 -7.30 5.70 -4.77
CA LEU A 57 -6.74 7.00 -5.13
C LEU A 57 -5.76 6.88 -6.31
N HIS A 58 -4.85 5.89 -6.24
CA HIS A 58 -3.90 5.66 -7.32
C HIS A 58 -4.58 5.20 -8.62
N SER A 59 -5.58 4.33 -8.55
CA SER A 59 -6.30 3.84 -9.73
C SER A 59 -7.10 4.92 -10.43
N LEU A 60 -7.67 5.89 -9.68
CA LEU A 60 -8.51 6.94 -10.24
C LEU A 60 -7.70 8.08 -10.85
N TYR A 61 -6.54 8.40 -10.30
CA TYR A 61 -5.85 9.67 -10.60
C TYR A 61 -4.42 9.52 -11.12
N SER A 62 -3.91 8.29 -11.25
CA SER A 62 -2.61 8.05 -11.88
C SER A 62 -2.63 8.48 -13.35
N VAL A 63 -1.65 9.27 -13.77
CA VAL A 63 -1.50 9.66 -15.18
C VAL A 63 -0.87 8.54 -16.00
N ASN A 64 -0.15 7.62 -15.34
CA ASN A 64 0.39 6.44 -15.99
C ASN A 64 -0.68 5.35 -16.15
N GLN A 65 -1.16 5.18 -17.39
CA GLN A 65 -2.22 4.24 -17.72
C GLN A 65 -1.79 2.76 -17.68
N GLU A 66 -0.48 2.49 -17.65
CA GLU A 66 0.02 1.12 -17.54
C GLU A 66 -0.33 0.50 -16.19
N GLY A 67 -0.25 1.29 -15.11
CA GLY A 67 -0.47 0.83 -13.75
C GLY A 67 0.75 0.17 -13.12
N TRP A 68 0.81 0.24 -11.79
CA TRP A 68 1.95 -0.24 -10.99
C TRP A 68 2.25 -1.73 -11.15
N PHE A 69 1.25 -2.59 -11.00
CA PHE A 69 1.48 -4.03 -11.04
C PHE A 69 1.79 -4.57 -12.43
N PRO A 70 1.16 -4.10 -13.53
CA PRO A 70 1.60 -4.43 -14.89
C PRO A 70 3.04 -3.99 -15.16
N TRP A 71 3.43 -2.79 -14.73
CA TRP A 71 4.79 -2.30 -14.88
C TRP A 71 5.80 -3.15 -14.07
N ILE A 72 5.51 -3.49 -12.80
CA ILE A 72 6.35 -4.43 -12.01
C ILE A 72 6.51 -5.76 -12.75
N CYS A 73 5.43 -6.33 -13.27
CA CYS A 73 5.46 -7.59 -14.01
C CYS A 73 6.39 -7.53 -15.22
N GLN A 74 6.41 -6.41 -15.95
CA GLN A 74 7.35 -6.20 -17.05
C GLN A 74 8.81 -6.18 -16.55
N GLN A 75 9.08 -5.51 -15.41
CA GLN A 75 10.43 -5.49 -14.84
C GLN A 75 10.89 -6.90 -14.40
N CYS A 76 9.96 -7.79 -14.08
CA CYS A 76 10.26 -9.19 -13.76
C CYS A 76 10.82 -9.98 -14.95
N GLN A 77 10.53 -9.58 -16.21
CA GLN A 77 10.95 -10.28 -17.43
C GLN A 77 10.69 -11.80 -17.34
N ILE A 78 9.45 -12.14 -17.03
CA ILE A 78 9.03 -13.53 -16.83
C ILE A 78 9.02 -14.28 -18.17
N HIS A 79 9.59 -15.49 -18.18
CA HIS A 79 9.59 -16.39 -19.33
C HIS A 79 9.29 -17.83 -18.91
N GLU A 80 9.04 -18.69 -19.87
CA GLU A 80 8.73 -20.11 -19.63
C GLU A 80 9.85 -20.81 -18.84
N GLY A 81 9.46 -21.74 -17.99
CA GLY A 81 10.35 -22.55 -17.17
C GLY A 81 10.86 -21.86 -15.89
N MET A 82 10.52 -20.58 -15.66
CA MET A 82 10.97 -19.89 -14.45
C MET A 82 10.30 -20.42 -13.18
N ASN A 83 11.12 -20.51 -12.13
CA ASN A 83 10.69 -20.70 -10.74
C ASN A 83 10.80 -19.36 -10.00
N ILE A 84 9.70 -18.84 -9.51
CA ILE A 84 9.57 -17.49 -8.96
C ILE A 84 9.10 -17.57 -7.51
N LEU A 85 9.67 -16.74 -6.64
CA LEU A 85 9.20 -16.54 -5.27
C LEU A 85 8.83 -15.08 -5.07
N GLU A 86 7.65 -14.83 -4.52
CA GLU A 86 7.32 -13.52 -3.95
C GLU A 86 7.29 -13.59 -2.43
N LEU A 87 8.03 -12.68 -1.81
CA LEU A 87 8.06 -12.43 -0.36
C LEU A 87 7.08 -11.31 -0.03
N GLY A 88 6.12 -11.57 0.87
CA GLY A 88 5.10 -10.58 1.24
C GLY A 88 4.12 -10.27 0.09
N CYS A 89 3.48 -11.30 -0.46
CA CYS A 89 2.60 -11.15 -1.63
C CYS A 89 1.28 -10.40 -1.36
N GLY A 90 0.95 -10.16 -0.08
CA GLY A 90 -0.33 -9.56 0.30
C GLY A 90 -1.52 -10.34 -0.27
N ASP A 91 -2.46 -9.62 -0.86
CA ASP A 91 -3.67 -10.17 -1.50
C ASP A 91 -3.44 -10.73 -2.92
N GLY A 92 -2.18 -10.77 -3.39
CA GLY A 92 -1.81 -11.29 -4.70
C GLY A 92 -2.08 -10.35 -5.88
N ALA A 93 -2.25 -9.05 -5.64
CA ALA A 93 -2.59 -8.07 -6.67
C ALA A 93 -1.60 -8.02 -7.84
N LEU A 94 -0.29 -8.23 -7.62
CA LEU A 94 0.70 -8.33 -8.69
C LEU A 94 0.31 -9.40 -9.72
N TRP A 95 -0.16 -10.54 -9.25
CA TRP A 95 -0.45 -11.68 -10.12
C TRP A 95 -1.85 -11.61 -10.72
N THR A 96 -2.87 -11.23 -9.93
CA THR A 96 -4.25 -11.14 -10.42
C THR A 96 -4.39 -10.17 -11.58
N GLN A 97 -3.64 -9.07 -11.58
CA GLN A 97 -3.65 -8.09 -12.67
C GLN A 97 -2.84 -8.54 -13.90
N ASN A 98 -2.08 -9.64 -13.81
CA ASN A 98 -1.21 -10.10 -14.89
C ASN A 98 -1.46 -11.55 -15.32
N LEU A 99 -2.44 -12.25 -14.74
CA LEU A 99 -2.70 -13.68 -14.97
C LEU A 99 -2.72 -14.10 -16.42
N SER A 100 -3.36 -13.31 -17.29
CA SER A 100 -3.50 -13.58 -18.72
C SER A 100 -2.20 -13.43 -19.52
N LYS A 101 -1.21 -12.72 -18.95
CA LYS A 101 0.09 -12.49 -19.59
C LYS A 101 1.17 -13.49 -19.17
N LEU A 102 0.87 -14.31 -18.15
CA LEU A 102 1.84 -15.26 -17.60
C LEU A 102 1.98 -16.49 -18.51
N PRO A 103 3.21 -16.98 -18.75
CA PRO A 103 3.43 -18.25 -19.44
C PRO A 103 2.75 -19.41 -18.70
N GLY A 104 2.38 -20.45 -19.47
CA GLY A 104 1.75 -21.64 -18.88
C GLY A 104 2.71 -22.52 -18.08
N ASN A 105 3.96 -22.57 -18.50
CA ASN A 105 5.00 -23.40 -17.86
C ASN A 105 5.91 -22.57 -16.95
N ILE A 106 5.35 -22.07 -15.85
CA ILE A 106 6.11 -21.39 -14.78
C ILE A 106 5.63 -21.89 -13.43
N HIS A 107 6.44 -21.71 -12.41
CA HIS A 107 6.06 -21.99 -11.03
C HIS A 107 6.28 -20.77 -10.15
N ILE A 108 5.21 -20.33 -9.49
CA ILE A 108 5.21 -19.13 -8.63
C ILE A 108 4.85 -19.54 -7.21
N THR A 109 5.77 -19.32 -6.29
CA THR A 109 5.50 -19.46 -4.85
C THR A 109 5.18 -18.11 -4.26
N LEU A 110 3.98 -17.94 -3.73
CA LEU A 110 3.56 -16.75 -3.00
C LEU A 110 3.75 -16.96 -1.52
N SER A 111 4.46 -16.06 -0.87
CA SER A 111 4.63 -16.12 0.57
C SER A 111 4.22 -14.83 1.27
N ASP A 112 3.65 -14.98 2.45
CA ASP A 112 3.32 -13.90 3.36
C ASP A 112 3.40 -14.41 4.79
N ILE A 113 3.63 -13.52 5.76
CA ILE A 113 3.57 -13.87 7.18
C ILE A 113 2.11 -14.08 7.63
N SER A 114 1.17 -13.44 6.93
CA SER A 114 -0.27 -13.50 7.20
C SER A 114 -0.94 -14.61 6.39
N GLU A 115 -1.39 -15.66 7.07
CA GLU A 115 -2.24 -16.68 6.44
C GLU A 115 -3.55 -16.11 5.87
N GLY A 116 -4.05 -15.00 6.44
CA GLY A 116 -5.21 -14.28 5.95
C GLY A 116 -4.98 -13.72 4.56
N MET A 117 -3.84 -13.03 4.36
CA MET A 117 -3.45 -12.52 3.04
C MET A 117 -3.28 -13.64 2.01
N LEU A 118 -2.67 -14.76 2.39
CA LEU A 118 -2.53 -15.92 1.50
C LEU A 118 -3.88 -16.54 1.12
N ARG A 119 -4.87 -16.57 2.02
CA ARG A 119 -6.22 -17.02 1.67
C ARG A 119 -6.88 -16.09 0.67
N ASP A 120 -6.71 -14.78 0.83
CA ASP A 120 -7.27 -13.77 -0.07
C ASP A 120 -6.57 -13.82 -1.43
N ALA A 121 -5.25 -13.91 -1.47
CA ALA A 121 -4.47 -14.11 -2.70
C ALA A 121 -4.89 -15.37 -3.45
N ARG A 122 -5.05 -16.50 -2.76
CA ARG A 122 -5.51 -17.76 -3.37
C ARG A 122 -6.90 -17.61 -3.98
N ARG A 123 -7.82 -16.94 -3.28
CA ARG A 123 -9.17 -16.69 -3.79
C ARG A 123 -9.15 -15.79 -5.02
N ALA A 124 -8.37 -14.72 -4.98
CA ALA A 124 -8.27 -13.73 -6.05
C ALA A 124 -7.64 -14.32 -7.33
N ILE A 125 -6.64 -15.20 -7.21
CA ILE A 125 -5.98 -15.89 -8.34
C ILE A 125 -6.86 -16.98 -8.95
N GLY A 126 -7.85 -17.50 -8.19
CA GLY A 126 -8.74 -18.56 -8.69
C GLY A 126 -8.42 -19.96 -8.18
N GLY A 127 -7.72 -20.05 -7.03
CA GLY A 127 -7.60 -21.22 -6.14
C GLY A 127 -6.92 -22.48 -6.66
N GLU A 128 -7.15 -22.85 -7.92
CA GLU A 128 -6.70 -24.11 -8.55
C GLU A 128 -5.69 -23.90 -9.70
N ASP A 129 -5.22 -22.68 -9.91
CA ASP A 129 -4.21 -22.44 -10.96
C ASP A 129 -2.89 -23.17 -10.59
N PRO A 130 -2.49 -24.19 -11.38
CA PRO A 130 -1.35 -25.06 -11.03
C PRO A 130 0.00 -24.34 -11.04
N ARG A 131 0.06 -23.13 -11.59
CA ARG A 131 1.26 -22.30 -11.59
C ARG A 131 1.60 -21.77 -10.21
N PHE A 132 0.63 -21.71 -9.28
CA PHE A 132 0.78 -21.05 -7.99
C PHE A 132 0.84 -22.03 -6.82
N SER A 133 1.75 -21.75 -5.89
CA SER A 133 1.78 -22.35 -4.56
C SER A 133 1.83 -21.27 -3.49
N PHE A 134 1.32 -21.56 -2.27
CA PHE A 134 1.16 -20.59 -1.21
C PHE A 134 1.83 -21.12 0.05
N LYS A 135 2.70 -20.30 0.69
CA LYS A 135 3.51 -20.68 1.85
C LYS A 135 3.54 -19.58 2.90
N ALA A 136 3.05 -19.85 4.11
CA ALA A 136 3.14 -18.92 5.21
C ALA A 136 4.53 -18.99 5.86
N PHE A 137 5.29 -17.91 5.81
CA PHE A 137 6.55 -17.75 6.54
C PHE A 137 7.01 -16.29 6.58
N ASP A 138 7.87 -15.99 7.54
CA ASP A 138 8.56 -14.72 7.65
C ASP A 138 9.78 -14.69 6.70
N CYS A 139 9.92 -13.62 5.90
CA CYS A 139 11.05 -13.44 4.97
C CYS A 139 12.44 -13.47 5.65
N HIS A 140 12.52 -13.18 6.96
CA HIS A 140 13.75 -13.38 7.75
C HIS A 140 14.09 -14.85 7.98
N THR A 141 13.15 -15.78 7.73
CA THR A 141 13.31 -17.20 8.05
C THR A 141 12.78 -18.07 6.90
N ILE A 142 13.38 -17.91 5.72
CA ILE A 142 13.00 -18.68 4.53
C ILE A 142 13.23 -20.17 4.77
N PRO A 143 12.22 -21.05 4.59
CA PRO A 143 12.36 -22.49 4.84
C PRO A 143 13.47 -23.11 3.98
N PRO A 144 14.39 -23.94 4.57
CA PRO A 144 15.55 -24.49 3.84
C PRO A 144 15.19 -25.39 2.65
N ARG A 145 13.98 -25.97 2.65
CA ARG A 145 13.51 -26.89 1.60
C ARG A 145 12.59 -26.21 0.58
N LEU A 146 12.56 -24.88 0.53
CA LEU A 146 11.69 -24.16 -0.40
C LEU A 146 12.12 -24.33 -1.87
N GLY A 147 13.39 -24.63 -2.11
CA GLY A 147 13.98 -24.78 -3.43
C GLY A 147 14.82 -23.59 -3.84
N THR A 148 15.14 -23.51 -5.14
CA THR A 148 15.90 -22.42 -5.73
C THR A 148 15.10 -21.72 -6.83
N PHE A 149 15.35 -20.42 -7.01
CA PHE A 149 14.51 -19.54 -7.82
C PHE A 149 15.33 -18.79 -8.87
N ASP A 150 14.72 -18.57 -10.02
CA ASP A 150 15.25 -17.70 -11.07
C ASP A 150 15.01 -16.23 -10.75
N LEU A 151 13.90 -15.96 -10.03
CA LEU A 151 13.50 -14.63 -9.61
C LEU A 151 12.92 -14.68 -8.19
N VAL A 152 13.36 -13.76 -7.34
CA VAL A 152 12.72 -13.46 -6.07
C VAL A 152 12.20 -12.03 -6.13
N ILE A 153 10.98 -11.81 -5.65
CA ILE A 153 10.31 -10.50 -5.63
C ILE A 153 10.00 -10.12 -4.18
N ALA A 154 10.19 -8.84 -3.84
CA ALA A 154 9.75 -8.25 -2.57
C ALA A 154 9.09 -6.89 -2.85
N ASN A 155 7.79 -6.91 -3.19
CA ASN A 155 7.07 -5.71 -3.59
C ASN A 155 6.53 -4.95 -2.36
N HIS A 156 7.15 -3.80 -2.04
CA HIS A 156 6.85 -2.99 -0.86
C HIS A 156 6.98 -3.73 0.49
N VAL A 157 8.03 -4.52 0.66
CA VAL A 157 8.24 -5.38 1.84
C VAL A 157 9.43 -4.94 2.68
N LEU A 158 10.59 -4.65 2.07
CA LEU A 158 11.86 -4.55 2.80
C LEU A 158 11.89 -3.45 3.87
N PHE A 159 11.18 -2.37 3.70
CA PHE A 159 11.12 -1.30 4.72
C PHE A 159 10.32 -1.71 5.98
N TYR A 160 9.60 -2.84 5.96
CA TYR A 160 8.98 -3.43 7.15
C TYR A 160 9.87 -4.43 7.87
N CYS A 161 11.00 -4.81 7.24
CA CYS A 161 11.92 -5.78 7.82
C CYS A 161 12.85 -5.13 8.85
N ASP A 162 12.99 -5.76 10.02
CA ASP A 162 13.91 -5.29 11.07
C ASP A 162 15.37 -5.50 10.68
N ASP A 163 15.66 -6.58 9.94
CA ASP A 163 17.00 -6.93 9.45
C ASP A 163 16.98 -7.24 7.95
N ILE A 164 17.07 -6.18 7.14
CA ILE A 164 17.11 -6.28 5.68
C ILE A 164 18.32 -7.09 5.21
N GLY A 165 19.46 -6.98 5.90
CA GLY A 165 20.65 -7.73 5.58
C GLY A 165 20.47 -9.24 5.71
N LYS A 166 19.73 -9.69 6.72
CA LYS A 166 19.37 -11.11 6.88
C LYS A 166 18.46 -11.59 5.76
N VAL A 167 17.47 -10.77 5.35
CA VAL A 167 16.60 -11.10 4.21
C VAL A 167 17.42 -11.23 2.94
N CYS A 168 18.30 -10.26 2.63
CA CYS A 168 19.16 -10.30 1.44
C CYS A 168 20.09 -11.53 1.43
N LYS A 169 20.71 -11.88 2.57
CA LYS A 169 21.50 -13.12 2.71
C LYS A 169 20.69 -14.38 2.44
N ASN A 170 19.45 -14.42 2.88
CA ASN A 170 18.58 -15.56 2.62
C ASN A 170 18.18 -15.63 1.15
N VAL A 171 17.84 -14.49 0.55
CA VAL A 171 17.53 -14.40 -0.89
C VAL A 171 18.71 -14.88 -1.75
N THR A 172 19.95 -14.44 -1.44
CA THR A 172 21.12 -14.89 -2.21
C THR A 172 21.37 -16.40 -2.13
N LYS A 173 20.99 -17.06 -1.02
CA LYS A 173 21.14 -18.54 -0.87
C LYS A 173 20.16 -19.30 -1.76
N ILE A 174 18.96 -18.78 -1.96
CA ILE A 174 17.90 -19.46 -2.71
C ILE A 174 17.83 -19.03 -4.19
N LEU A 175 18.52 -17.97 -4.59
CA LEU A 175 18.66 -17.62 -5.99
C LEU A 175 19.59 -18.60 -6.71
N LYS A 176 19.18 -19.04 -7.90
CA LYS A 176 20.04 -19.79 -8.82
C LYS A 176 21.22 -18.92 -9.27
N PRO A 177 22.32 -19.49 -9.80
CA PRO A 177 23.33 -18.70 -10.51
C PRO A 177 22.68 -17.89 -11.65
N GLY A 178 22.96 -16.59 -11.72
CA GLY A 178 22.29 -15.68 -12.67
C GLY A 178 20.85 -15.33 -12.31
N GLY A 179 20.33 -15.80 -11.17
CA GLY A 179 19.02 -15.42 -10.67
C GLY A 179 18.99 -13.97 -10.19
N ARG A 180 17.79 -13.39 -10.22
CA ARG A 180 17.56 -11.96 -9.93
C ARG A 180 16.69 -11.76 -8.70
N PHE A 181 16.96 -10.66 -8.01
CA PHE A 181 16.10 -10.16 -6.95
C PHE A 181 15.50 -8.81 -7.37
N LEU A 182 14.20 -8.68 -7.35
CA LEU A 182 13.47 -7.45 -7.60
C LEU A 182 12.81 -7.00 -6.29
N CYS A 183 13.12 -5.79 -5.84
CA CYS A 183 12.45 -5.22 -4.68
C CYS A 183 12.01 -3.79 -4.94
N SER A 184 10.77 -3.47 -4.57
CA SER A 184 10.21 -2.14 -4.77
C SER A 184 10.22 -1.33 -3.48
N THR A 185 10.32 -0.02 -3.66
CA THR A 185 10.21 0.97 -2.60
C THR A 185 9.87 2.35 -3.17
N TYR A 186 9.88 3.35 -2.32
CA TYR A 186 9.66 4.74 -2.69
C TYR A 186 10.71 5.65 -2.04
N GLY A 187 10.85 6.86 -2.57
CA GLY A 187 11.76 7.88 -2.05
C GLY A 187 11.07 8.93 -1.19
N SER A 188 11.85 9.86 -0.69
CA SER A 188 11.44 10.92 0.24
C SER A 188 10.42 11.89 -0.34
N ARG A 189 10.29 11.98 -1.67
CA ARG A 189 9.34 12.87 -2.34
C ARG A 189 7.99 12.23 -2.61
N HIS A 190 7.85 10.91 -2.35
CA HIS A 190 6.61 10.20 -2.60
C HIS A 190 5.44 10.74 -1.79
N MET A 191 4.37 11.17 -2.48
CA MET A 191 3.15 11.71 -1.86
C MET A 191 3.40 12.95 -0.96
N ARG A 192 4.51 13.68 -1.16
CA ARG A 192 4.92 14.81 -0.32
C ARG A 192 3.86 15.91 -0.24
N GLU A 193 3.18 16.18 -1.34
CA GLU A 193 2.16 17.24 -1.44
C GLU A 193 0.97 16.95 -0.52
N VAL A 194 0.65 15.67 -0.29
CA VAL A 194 -0.42 15.27 0.65
C VAL A 194 -0.02 15.59 2.10
N SER A 195 1.23 15.30 2.46
CA SER A 195 1.77 15.67 3.79
C SER A 195 1.78 17.18 3.99
N LEU A 196 2.19 17.94 2.98
CA LEU A 196 2.16 19.41 3.03
C LEU A 196 0.74 19.96 3.13
N LEU A 197 -0.23 19.34 2.45
CA LEU A 197 -1.64 19.73 2.51
C LEU A 197 -2.18 19.60 3.94
N VAL A 198 -1.99 18.45 4.59
CA VAL A 198 -2.49 18.24 5.96
C VAL A 198 -1.75 19.11 6.97
N GLN A 199 -0.46 19.34 6.81
CA GLN A 199 0.32 20.24 7.66
C GLN A 199 -0.08 21.71 7.50
N SER A 200 -0.51 22.12 6.31
CA SER A 200 -1.05 23.47 6.10
C SER A 200 -2.38 23.70 6.82
N PHE A 201 -3.12 22.64 7.12
CA PHE A 201 -4.33 22.67 7.92
C PHE A 201 -4.05 22.65 9.43
N ASP A 202 -3.16 21.74 9.83
CA ASP A 202 -2.68 21.65 11.22
C ASP A 202 -1.26 21.06 11.22
N GLU A 203 -0.28 21.84 11.65
CA GLU A 203 1.16 21.48 11.64
C GLU A 203 1.49 20.24 12.47
N ARG A 204 0.63 19.86 13.43
CA ARG A 204 0.79 18.68 14.28
C ARG A 204 0.49 17.38 13.56
N ILE A 205 -0.16 17.43 12.38
CA ILE A 205 -0.56 16.22 11.66
C ILE A 205 0.63 15.62 10.94
N ALA A 206 0.89 14.36 11.24
CA ALA A 206 1.80 13.49 10.51
C ALA A 206 1.05 12.27 9.98
N LEU A 207 1.09 12.04 8.66
CA LEU A 207 0.38 10.93 8.01
C LEU A 207 1.04 9.56 8.22
N SER A 208 2.30 9.55 8.67
CA SER A 208 3.03 8.36 9.07
C SER A 208 3.87 8.67 10.30
N ALA A 209 3.85 7.77 11.27
CA ALA A 209 4.74 7.85 12.43
C ALA A 209 6.18 7.52 12.03
N ASP A 210 6.35 6.60 11.08
CA ASP A 210 7.64 6.12 10.59
C ASP A 210 7.87 6.58 9.15
N LYS A 211 9.05 7.12 8.89
CA LYS A 211 9.53 7.42 7.55
C LYS A 211 10.15 6.14 6.96
N LEU A 212 9.30 5.24 6.46
CA LEU A 212 9.74 3.92 5.99
C LEU A 212 10.82 3.99 4.91
N TYR A 213 10.84 5.04 4.07
CA TYR A 213 11.89 5.27 3.07
C TYR A 213 13.28 5.52 3.70
N GLU A 214 13.37 5.95 4.96
CA GLU A 214 14.63 6.07 5.67
C GLU A 214 15.20 4.69 6.07
N ARG A 215 14.33 3.68 6.27
CA ARG A 215 14.73 2.30 6.51
C ARG A 215 15.16 1.59 5.23
N PHE A 216 14.35 1.70 4.18
CA PHE A 216 14.66 1.20 2.83
C PHE A 216 13.94 2.04 1.79
N GLY A 217 14.63 2.96 1.17
CA GLY A 217 14.11 3.90 0.19
C GLY A 217 14.97 3.96 -1.06
N ARG A 218 14.53 4.81 -2.00
CA ARG A 218 15.27 5.08 -3.22
C ARG A 218 16.69 5.58 -2.91
N GLU A 219 16.83 6.44 -1.89
CA GLU A 219 18.07 7.14 -1.58
C GLU A 219 19.15 6.23 -0.97
N ASN A 220 18.76 5.22 -0.20
CA ASN A 220 19.69 4.35 0.54
C ASN A 220 19.68 2.88 0.06
N GLY A 221 18.72 2.50 -0.79
CA GLY A 221 18.54 1.11 -1.17
C GLY A 221 19.74 0.52 -1.91
N THR A 222 20.44 1.30 -2.75
CA THR A 222 21.67 0.83 -3.43
C THR A 222 22.74 0.44 -2.41
N ASP A 223 22.99 1.27 -1.40
CA ASP A 223 24.02 1.01 -0.38
C ASP A 223 23.66 -0.21 0.48
N ILE A 224 22.37 -0.38 0.78
CA ILE A 224 21.86 -1.53 1.54
C ILE A 224 22.00 -2.84 0.76
N LEU A 225 21.75 -2.84 -0.55
CA LEU A 225 21.71 -4.04 -1.38
C LEU A 225 23.07 -4.46 -1.94
N SER A 226 23.96 -3.49 -2.23
CA SER A 226 25.27 -3.73 -2.85
C SER A 226 26.20 -4.71 -2.11
N PRO A 227 26.14 -4.86 -0.78
CA PRO A 227 26.91 -5.89 -0.08
C PRO A 227 26.51 -7.33 -0.43
N TYR A 228 25.32 -7.55 -1.01
CA TYR A 228 24.74 -8.88 -1.25
C TYR A 228 24.60 -9.23 -2.72
N PHE A 229 24.56 -8.24 -3.61
CA PHE A 229 24.30 -8.42 -5.04
C PHE A 229 25.40 -7.75 -5.87
N GLN A 230 25.74 -8.37 -6.99
CA GLN A 230 26.82 -7.89 -7.85
C GLN A 230 26.44 -6.61 -8.60
N GLN A 231 25.20 -6.54 -9.06
CA GLN A 231 24.65 -5.39 -9.77
C GLN A 231 23.34 -4.98 -9.12
N VAL A 232 23.22 -3.69 -8.78
CA VAL A 232 22.03 -3.09 -8.22
C VAL A 232 21.64 -1.90 -9.06
N THR A 233 20.50 -1.97 -9.73
CA THR A 233 20.03 -0.93 -10.65
C THR A 233 18.66 -0.44 -10.20
N TRP A 234 18.50 0.86 -10.03
CA TRP A 234 17.20 1.49 -9.80
C TRP A 234 16.47 1.76 -11.11
N LYS A 235 15.17 1.46 -11.15
CA LYS A 235 14.24 1.89 -12.20
C LYS A 235 13.08 2.62 -11.58
N SER A 236 12.87 3.87 -11.99
CA SER A 236 11.72 4.67 -11.56
C SER A 236 10.45 4.22 -12.28
N TYR A 237 9.35 4.24 -11.57
CA TYR A 237 8.00 4.21 -12.13
C TYR A 237 7.57 5.65 -12.38
N GLU A 238 7.60 6.07 -13.64
CA GLU A 238 7.26 7.44 -14.01
C GLU A 238 5.76 7.64 -13.93
N ASP A 239 5.31 8.34 -12.89
CA ASP A 239 3.90 8.59 -12.63
C ASP A 239 3.72 9.81 -11.72
N GLU A 240 2.52 10.41 -11.77
CA GLU A 240 1.98 11.39 -10.83
C GLU A 240 0.49 11.17 -10.65
N LEU A 241 -0.11 11.75 -9.62
CA LEU A 241 -1.56 11.80 -9.50
C LEU A 241 -2.04 13.22 -9.77
N ILE A 242 -3.14 13.35 -10.53
CA ILE A 242 -3.85 14.62 -10.73
C ILE A 242 -5.25 14.45 -10.15
N VAL A 243 -5.40 14.83 -8.88
CA VAL A 243 -6.63 14.61 -8.13
C VAL A 243 -7.60 15.75 -8.33
N THR A 244 -8.77 15.44 -8.87
CA THR A 244 -9.83 16.41 -9.19
C THR A 244 -11.06 16.33 -8.27
N ASP A 245 -11.11 15.28 -7.40
CA ASP A 245 -12.17 15.13 -6.40
C ASP A 245 -11.59 15.01 -5.00
N ALA A 246 -12.18 15.74 -4.06
CA ALA A 246 -11.73 15.79 -2.67
C ALA A 246 -11.96 14.46 -1.92
N GLU A 247 -13.07 13.77 -2.17
CA GLU A 247 -13.48 12.62 -1.34
C GLU A 247 -12.49 11.44 -1.41
N PRO A 248 -11.98 11.02 -2.58
CA PRO A 248 -10.96 9.98 -2.63
C PRO A 248 -9.65 10.38 -1.93
N LEU A 249 -9.25 11.67 -2.03
CA LEU A 249 -8.06 12.17 -1.35
C LEU A 249 -8.24 12.21 0.16
N ILE A 250 -9.41 12.63 0.64
CA ILE A 250 -9.74 12.61 2.07
C ILE A 250 -9.74 11.17 2.59
N SER A 251 -10.37 10.25 1.86
CA SER A 251 -10.39 8.82 2.21
C SER A 251 -8.98 8.23 2.30
N TYR A 252 -8.09 8.61 1.36
CA TYR A 252 -6.68 8.24 1.40
C TYR A 252 -6.00 8.80 2.68
N ILE A 253 -6.14 10.10 2.95
CA ILE A 253 -5.55 10.76 4.12
C ILE A 253 -6.01 10.07 5.41
N LEU A 254 -7.30 9.83 5.56
CA LEU A 254 -7.87 9.18 6.73
C LEU A 254 -7.41 7.71 6.88
N SER A 255 -7.03 7.05 5.78
CA SER A 255 -6.49 5.69 5.79
C SER A 255 -5.02 5.58 6.18
N CYS A 256 -4.31 6.71 6.32
CA CYS A 256 -2.90 6.73 6.71
C CYS A 256 -2.67 6.31 8.17
N HIS A 257 -1.46 5.83 8.48
CA HIS A 257 -1.10 5.29 9.81
C HIS A 257 -0.51 6.35 10.76
N GLY A 258 -0.83 7.60 10.55
CA GLY A 258 -0.37 8.71 11.37
C GLY A 258 -1.33 9.10 12.49
N ASN A 259 -1.26 10.37 12.89
CA ASN A 259 -2.09 10.95 13.96
C ASN A 259 -3.25 11.81 13.43
N GLN A 260 -3.49 11.83 12.11
CA GLN A 260 -4.52 12.66 11.47
C GLN A 260 -5.91 12.49 12.09
N ASN A 261 -6.20 11.28 12.60
CA ASN A 261 -7.50 10.96 13.19
C ASN A 261 -7.70 11.53 14.59
N GLN A 262 -6.67 12.12 15.18
CA GLN A 262 -6.76 12.85 16.44
C GLN A 262 -7.16 14.30 16.22
N TYR A 263 -6.92 14.86 15.02
CA TYR A 263 -7.07 16.29 14.75
C TYR A 263 -8.12 16.63 13.68
N LEU A 264 -8.41 15.71 12.76
CA LEU A 264 -9.32 16.00 11.65
C LEU A 264 -10.81 15.84 11.98
N PRO A 265 -11.28 14.89 12.81
CA PRO A 265 -12.71 14.67 13.04
C PRO A 265 -13.45 15.92 13.52
N ASP A 266 -12.93 16.61 14.52
CA ASP A 266 -13.58 17.80 15.11
C ASP A 266 -13.60 19.01 14.16
N ARG A 267 -12.78 19.00 13.12
CA ARG A 267 -12.64 20.08 12.12
C ARG A 267 -12.85 19.57 10.69
N TYR A 268 -13.57 18.47 10.57
CA TYR A 268 -13.74 17.79 9.28
C TYR A 268 -14.32 18.68 8.18
N LYS A 269 -15.31 19.52 8.52
CA LYS A 269 -15.96 20.44 7.56
C LYS A 269 -14.96 21.43 6.96
N ASP A 270 -14.10 22.01 7.80
CA ASP A 270 -13.09 22.97 7.37
C ASP A 270 -11.99 22.27 6.54
N PHE A 271 -11.57 21.09 6.97
CA PHE A 271 -10.59 20.29 6.25
C PHE A 271 -11.12 19.88 4.88
N ARG A 272 -12.37 19.40 4.82
CA ARG A 272 -13.04 19.04 3.55
C ARG A 272 -13.14 20.24 2.60
N ALA A 273 -13.47 21.43 3.11
CA ALA A 273 -13.52 22.66 2.31
C ALA A 273 -12.13 23.05 1.75
N LEU A 274 -11.06 22.90 2.57
CA LEU A 274 -9.69 23.10 2.12
C LEU A 274 -9.31 22.13 1.00
N VAL A 275 -9.54 20.83 1.19
CA VAL A 275 -9.21 19.81 0.19
C VAL A 275 -9.99 20.06 -1.09
N LYS A 276 -11.29 20.36 -1.01
CA LYS A 276 -12.13 20.68 -2.17
C LYS A 276 -11.57 21.86 -2.97
N LYS A 277 -11.19 22.94 -2.29
CA LYS A 277 -10.56 24.10 -2.95
C LYS A 277 -9.25 23.73 -3.64
N LYS A 278 -8.47 22.83 -3.06
CA LYS A 278 -7.17 22.40 -3.61
C LYS A 278 -7.32 21.49 -4.84
N THR A 279 -8.40 20.71 -4.90
CA THR A 279 -8.66 19.76 -6.01
C THR A 279 -9.44 20.38 -7.19
N GLU A 280 -10.01 21.57 -7.04
CA GLU A 280 -10.83 22.25 -8.09
C GLU A 280 -10.15 22.35 -9.46
N ASN A 281 -8.83 22.59 -9.48
CA ASN A 281 -8.06 22.74 -10.74
C ASN A 281 -7.04 21.60 -10.94
N GLY A 282 -7.24 20.46 -10.27
CA GLY A 282 -6.31 19.37 -10.24
C GLY A 282 -5.20 19.56 -9.20
N PHE A 283 -5.16 18.71 -8.20
CA PHE A 283 -4.11 18.68 -7.19
C PHE A 283 -3.04 17.67 -7.61
N HIS A 284 -1.85 18.17 -7.99
CA HIS A 284 -0.73 17.36 -8.42
C HIS A 284 -0.03 16.73 -7.20
N ILE A 285 0.21 15.43 -7.27
CA ILE A 285 0.89 14.66 -6.23
C ILE A 285 2.01 13.85 -6.86
N THR A 286 3.22 14.07 -6.40
CA THR A 286 4.43 13.38 -6.88
C THR A 286 4.40 11.90 -6.48
N LYS A 287 4.66 11.03 -7.44
CA LYS A 287 4.98 9.62 -7.19
C LYS A 287 6.48 9.40 -7.38
N ASP A 288 7.16 9.08 -6.30
CA ASP A 288 8.60 8.79 -6.30
C ASP A 288 8.78 7.33 -5.88
N ALA A 289 8.35 6.40 -6.74
CA ALA A 289 8.39 4.97 -6.50
C ALA A 289 9.12 4.25 -7.63
N GLY A 290 9.58 3.02 -7.38
CA GLY A 290 10.28 2.23 -8.37
C GLY A 290 10.79 0.92 -7.80
N VAL A 291 11.69 0.29 -8.54
CA VAL A 291 12.28 -1.00 -8.19
C VAL A 291 13.81 -0.96 -8.24
N PHE A 292 14.41 -1.71 -7.35
CA PHE A 292 15.78 -2.18 -7.50
C PHE A 292 15.77 -3.54 -8.19
N LEU A 293 16.55 -3.65 -9.24
CA LEU A 293 16.88 -4.89 -9.93
C LEU A 293 18.28 -5.31 -9.49
N CYS A 294 18.38 -6.47 -8.85
CA CYS A 294 19.62 -6.99 -8.29
C CYS A 294 19.96 -8.32 -8.93
N GLU A 295 21.23 -8.50 -9.30
CA GLU A 295 21.74 -9.75 -9.88
C GLU A 295 22.61 -10.49 -8.87
N LYS A 296 22.40 -11.80 -8.75
CA LYS A 296 23.25 -12.64 -7.94
C LYS A 296 24.64 -12.78 -8.60
N VAL A 297 25.68 -12.69 -7.78
CA VAL A 297 27.05 -12.97 -8.22
C VAL A 297 27.10 -14.36 -8.86
N THR A 298 27.46 -14.38 -10.15
CA THR A 298 27.82 -15.62 -10.83
C THR A 298 29.25 -15.92 -10.39
N ASN A 299 29.45 -16.93 -9.53
CA ASN A 299 30.81 -17.40 -9.26
C ASN A 299 31.42 -17.82 -10.59
N LEU A 300 32.26 -16.96 -11.17
CA LEU A 300 33.20 -17.36 -12.19
C LEU A 300 34.06 -18.45 -11.54
N LYS A 301 33.95 -19.69 -12.03
CA LYS A 301 34.85 -20.79 -11.70
C LYS A 301 36.25 -20.47 -12.18
#